data_19fa02b96f56312c53a8225033410944
#
_entry.id   19fa02b96f56312c53a8225033410944
#
_cell.length_a   1.000
_cell.length_b   1.000
_cell.length_c   1.000
_cell.angle_alpha   90.00
_cell.angle_beta   90.00
_cell.angle_gamma   90.00
#
_symmetry.space_group_name_H-M   'P 1'
#
loop_
_entity.id
_entity.type
_entity.pdbx_description
1 polymer ?
#
loop_
_entity_poly.entity_id
_entity_poly.type
_entity_poly.pdbx_seq_one_letter_code
_entity_poly.pdbx_strand_id
1 'polypeptide(L)'
;MDNDIKKQREWIRLYKKREKNKKEFYFTIRNKNNEKLGLVRLYDFIDDSFYWGSFIIKHGVAFYISIEVVMNVYEFAFYNLGFNASHFDVRKDNDRIVTFHKKFGAKIIKEDVDNFYFNISKQEYEIAKEKYKKYL
;
A
#
# COMPACT_ATOMS: atom_id res chain seq x y z
N MET A 1 -22.50 14.98 -5.55
CA MET A 1 -22.00 13.89 -4.70
C MET A 1 -20.50 13.66 -4.86
N ASP A 2 -20.03 13.52 -6.07
CA ASP A 2 -18.61 13.31 -6.29
C ASP A 2 -17.79 14.51 -5.81
N ASN A 3 -18.29 15.71 -6.02
CA ASN A 3 -17.60 16.91 -5.57
C ASN A 3 -17.54 16.98 -4.04
N ASP A 4 -18.59 16.52 -3.38
CA ASP A 4 -18.62 16.50 -1.92
C ASP A 4 -17.62 15.50 -1.36
N ILE A 5 -17.53 14.34 -2.01
CA ILE A 5 -16.54 13.33 -1.63
C ILE A 5 -15.14 13.88 -1.78
N LYS A 6 -14.86 14.56 -2.90
CA LYS A 6 -13.55 15.17 -3.13
C LYS A 6 -13.25 16.26 -2.12
N LYS A 7 -14.25 17.05 -1.73
CA LYS A 7 -14.06 18.11 -0.76
C LYS A 7 -13.83 17.56 0.64
N GLN A 8 -14.52 16.46 0.96
CA GLN A 8 -14.41 15.84 2.28
C GLN A 8 -13.24 14.87 2.36
N ARG A 9 -12.74 14.42 1.20
CA ARG A 9 -11.64 13.50 1.18
C ARG A 9 -10.41 14.15 1.77
N GLU A 10 -9.89 13.52 2.77
CA GLU A 10 -8.67 14.00 3.39
C GLU A 10 -7.53 13.90 2.40
N TRP A 11 -6.70 14.92 2.42
CA TRP A 11 -5.53 14.93 1.57
C TRP A 11 -4.45 14.07 2.21
N ILE A 12 -4.13 12.97 1.57
CA ILE A 12 -3.21 11.99 2.13
C ILE A 12 -1.79 12.30 1.69
N ARG A 13 -0.91 12.35 2.66
CA ARG A 13 0.52 12.54 2.42
C ARG A 13 1.29 11.39 3.04
N LEU A 14 2.29 10.94 2.32
CA LEU A 14 3.26 10.00 2.84
C LEU A 14 4.52 10.77 3.19
N TYR A 15 4.86 10.75 4.46
CA TYR A 15 6.08 11.40 4.92
C TYR A 15 7.12 10.34 5.20
N LYS A 16 8.21 10.41 4.44
CA LYS A 16 9.37 9.56 4.68
C LYS A 16 9.96 9.96 6.03
N LYS A 17 9.88 9.04 6.97
CA LYS A 17 10.29 9.36 8.32
C LYS A 17 11.80 9.28 8.48
N ARG A 18 12.39 8.18 8.04
CA ARG A 18 13.84 8.01 8.11
C ARG A 18 14.21 6.70 7.45
N GLU A 19 15.24 6.74 6.64
CA GLU A 19 15.83 5.51 6.14
C GLU A 19 17.08 5.21 6.95
N LYS A 20 17.17 4.00 7.41
CA LYS A 20 18.31 3.55 8.18
C LYS A 20 19.09 2.59 7.32
N ASN A 21 20.28 2.99 6.94
CA ASN A 21 21.15 2.18 6.09
C ASN A 21 20.53 1.83 4.74
N LYS A 22 19.55 2.60 4.30
CA LYS A 22 18.83 2.38 3.04
C LYS A 22 18.19 0.99 2.94
N LYS A 23 17.88 0.39 4.09
CA LYS A 23 17.30 -0.96 4.14
C LYS A 23 15.83 -0.96 4.46
N GLU A 24 15.30 0.17 4.84
CA GLU A 24 13.89 0.30 5.12
C GLU A 24 13.45 1.75 5.07
N PHE A 25 12.16 1.94 4.84
CA PHE A 25 11.53 3.25 4.83
C PHE A 25 10.28 3.20 5.68
N TYR A 26 10.08 4.25 6.46
CA TYR A 26 8.86 4.45 7.23
C TYR A 26 8.13 5.65 6.67
N PHE A 27 6.82 5.49 6.48
CA PHE A 27 5.97 6.57 6.02
C PHE A 27 4.85 6.79 7.01
N THR A 28 4.70 8.02 7.47
CA THR A 28 3.55 8.42 8.27
C THR A 28 2.49 8.96 7.33
N ILE A 29 1.28 8.47 7.49
CA ILE A 29 0.15 8.89 6.67
C ILE A 29 -0.56 10.00 7.43
N ARG A 30 -0.68 11.16 6.80
CA ARG A 30 -1.33 12.33 7.42
C ARG A 30 -2.35 12.91 6.48
N ASN A 31 -3.42 13.47 7.04
CA ASN A 31 -4.40 14.20 6.26
C ASN A 31 -3.95 15.67 6.09
N LYS A 32 -4.76 16.47 5.41
CA LYS A 32 -4.44 17.86 5.15
C LYS A 32 -4.36 18.70 6.43
N ASN A 33 -5.02 18.25 7.50
CA ASN A 33 -4.97 18.91 8.79
C ASN A 33 -3.77 18.47 9.62
N ASN A 34 -2.87 17.70 9.01
CA ASN A 34 -1.67 17.16 9.64
C ASN A 34 -1.94 16.15 10.76
N GLU A 35 -3.13 15.57 10.79
CA GLU A 35 -3.46 14.53 11.73
C GLU A 35 -2.86 13.20 11.24
N LYS A 36 -2.25 12.45 12.12
CA LYS A 36 -1.70 11.15 11.80
C LYS A 36 -2.82 10.13 11.64
N LEU A 37 -2.94 9.56 10.45
CA LEU A 37 -3.94 8.55 10.15
C LEU A 37 -3.38 7.14 10.22
N GLY A 38 -2.08 6.97 10.02
CA GLY A 38 -1.51 5.66 10.02
C GLY A 38 -0.02 5.64 9.72
N LEU A 39 0.48 4.43 9.55
CA LEU A 39 1.88 4.17 9.33
C LEU A 39 2.03 3.01 8.36
N VAL A 40 3.02 3.11 7.47
CA VAL A 40 3.37 2.02 6.57
C VAL A 40 4.89 1.91 6.50
N ARG A 41 5.38 0.70 6.32
CA ARG A 41 6.80 0.41 6.30
C ARG A 41 7.15 -0.42 5.07
N LEU A 42 8.23 -0.03 4.41
CA LEU A 42 8.84 -0.81 3.32
C LEU A 42 10.15 -1.37 3.85
N TYR A 43 10.34 -2.67 3.72
CA TYR A 43 11.52 -3.31 4.29
C TYR A 43 11.77 -4.67 3.61
N ASP A 44 12.73 -5.41 4.13
CA ASP A 44 13.08 -6.75 3.67
C ASP A 44 13.27 -6.78 2.15
N PHE A 45 14.18 -5.92 1.69
CA PHE A 45 14.47 -5.82 0.26
C PHE A 45 15.24 -7.05 -0.21
N ILE A 46 14.67 -7.75 -1.20
CA ILE A 46 15.26 -8.94 -1.80
C ILE A 46 15.36 -8.66 -3.28
N ASP A 47 16.59 -8.51 -3.78
CA ASP A 47 16.86 -8.11 -5.15
C ASP A 47 16.10 -6.82 -5.49
N ASP A 48 15.18 -6.85 -6.44
CA ASP A 48 14.39 -5.69 -6.83
C ASP A 48 12.97 -5.72 -6.29
N SER A 49 12.76 -6.49 -5.22
CA SER A 49 11.44 -6.62 -4.58
C SER A 49 11.49 -6.08 -3.15
N PHE A 50 10.41 -5.46 -2.73
CA PHE A 50 10.28 -4.95 -1.37
C PHE A 50 9.11 -5.62 -0.66
N TYR A 51 9.26 -5.79 0.65
CA TYR A 51 8.16 -6.19 1.51
C TYR A 51 7.55 -4.92 2.09
N TRP A 52 6.24 -4.82 2.09
CA TRP A 52 5.59 -3.73 2.79
C TRP A 52 4.60 -4.28 3.79
N GLY A 53 4.54 -3.62 4.92
CA GLY A 53 3.73 -4.11 6.00
C GLY A 53 3.62 -3.06 7.08
N SER A 54 3.22 -3.51 8.28
CA SER A 54 2.96 -2.56 9.36
C SER A 54 2.01 -1.47 8.89
N PHE A 55 1.08 -1.85 8.00
CA PHE A 55 0.09 -0.93 7.49
C PHE A 55 -0.97 -0.78 8.58
N ILE A 56 -0.84 0.29 9.33
CA ILE A 56 -1.75 0.58 10.42
C ILE A 56 -2.50 1.83 10.05
N ILE A 57 -3.82 1.75 10.02
CA ILE A 57 -4.67 2.90 9.75
C ILE A 57 -5.59 3.11 10.96
N LYS A 58 -5.73 4.36 11.34
CA LYS A 58 -6.58 4.76 12.44
C LYS A 58 -8.00 4.24 12.22
N HIS A 59 -8.61 3.74 13.28
CA HIS A 59 -9.98 3.27 13.25
C HIS A 59 -10.91 4.40 12.78
N GLY A 60 -11.87 4.03 11.94
CA GLY A 60 -12.85 4.99 11.44
C GLY A 60 -12.47 5.69 10.14
N VAL A 61 -11.28 5.44 9.63
CA VAL A 61 -10.86 6.00 8.34
C VAL A 61 -11.57 5.23 7.21
N ALA A 62 -12.05 5.96 6.23
CA ALA A 62 -12.78 5.36 5.11
C ALA A 62 -11.90 4.42 4.29
N PHE A 63 -12.52 3.36 3.76
CA PHE A 63 -11.78 2.34 3.01
C PHE A 63 -11.09 2.90 1.76
N TYR A 64 -11.69 3.89 1.09
CA TYR A 64 -11.04 4.48 -0.10
C TYR A 64 -9.71 5.15 0.25
N ILE A 65 -9.54 5.58 1.48
CA ILE A 65 -8.26 6.15 1.93
C ILE A 65 -7.20 5.06 1.97
N SER A 66 -7.58 3.86 2.39
CA SER A 66 -6.66 2.72 2.35
C SER A 66 -6.19 2.43 0.93
N ILE A 67 -7.10 2.48 -0.04
CA ILE A 67 -6.75 2.28 -1.46
C ILE A 67 -5.78 3.36 -1.92
N GLU A 68 -6.05 4.60 -1.57
CA GLU A 68 -5.20 5.74 -1.92
C GLU A 68 -3.79 5.55 -1.34
N VAL A 69 -3.69 5.12 -0.09
CA VAL A 69 -2.40 4.88 0.57
C VAL A 69 -1.64 3.76 -0.14
N VAL A 70 -2.31 2.65 -0.43
CA VAL A 70 -1.68 1.51 -1.12
C VAL A 70 -1.11 1.97 -2.47
N MET A 71 -1.88 2.73 -3.24
CA MET A 71 -1.41 3.21 -4.53
C MET A 71 -0.22 4.15 -4.38
N ASN A 72 -0.24 5.02 -3.38
CA ASN A 72 0.89 5.91 -3.13
C ASN A 72 2.16 5.14 -2.76
N VAL A 73 2.01 4.08 -1.99
CA VAL A 73 3.15 3.21 -1.65
C VAL A 73 3.76 2.61 -2.91
N TYR A 74 2.94 2.05 -3.78
CA TYR A 74 3.43 1.46 -5.02
C TYR A 74 4.02 2.52 -5.95
N GLU A 75 3.38 3.69 -6.06
CA GLU A 75 3.94 4.78 -6.88
C GLU A 75 5.34 5.15 -6.40
N PHE A 76 5.49 5.32 -5.10
CA PHE A 76 6.79 5.68 -4.55
C PHE A 76 7.82 4.57 -4.76
N ALA A 77 7.46 3.34 -4.44
CA ALA A 77 8.40 2.22 -4.50
C ALA A 77 8.81 1.89 -5.93
N PHE A 78 7.86 1.84 -6.84
CA PHE A 78 8.15 1.45 -8.22
C PHE A 78 8.80 2.58 -9.03
N TYR A 79 8.34 3.81 -8.85
CA TYR A 79 8.81 4.90 -9.70
C TYR A 79 9.89 5.76 -9.09
N ASN A 80 9.91 5.89 -7.76
CA ASN A 80 10.93 6.69 -7.10
C ASN A 80 12.10 5.86 -6.59
N LEU A 81 11.84 4.67 -6.07
CA LEU A 81 12.88 3.80 -5.55
C LEU A 81 13.39 2.79 -6.58
N GLY A 82 12.67 2.56 -7.66
CA GLY A 82 13.10 1.69 -8.74
C GLY A 82 12.87 0.20 -8.52
N PHE A 83 12.02 -0.18 -7.59
CA PHE A 83 11.67 -1.59 -7.43
C PHE A 83 10.83 -2.07 -8.60
N ASN A 84 10.89 -3.38 -8.88
CA ASN A 84 10.12 -4.00 -9.95
C ASN A 84 9.05 -4.95 -9.44
N ALA A 85 9.08 -5.27 -8.15
CA ALA A 85 8.11 -6.18 -7.56
C ALA A 85 7.93 -5.87 -6.08
N SER A 86 6.86 -6.39 -5.53
CA SER A 86 6.61 -6.36 -4.09
C SER A 86 6.17 -7.74 -3.64
N HIS A 87 6.57 -8.11 -2.44
CA HIS A 87 6.16 -9.36 -1.81
C HIS A 87 5.65 -9.08 -0.40
N PHE A 88 4.60 -9.76 -0.01
CA PHE A 88 4.01 -9.56 1.31
C PHE A 88 3.13 -10.74 1.68
N ASP A 89 2.71 -10.81 2.92
CA ASP A 89 1.83 -11.87 3.38
C ASP A 89 0.59 -11.30 4.05
N VAL A 90 -0.49 -12.06 3.99
CA VAL A 90 -1.77 -11.71 4.59
C VAL A 90 -2.33 -12.94 5.27
N ARG A 91 -2.88 -12.77 6.46
CA ARG A 91 -3.52 -13.88 7.16
C ARG A 91 -4.74 -14.38 6.36
N LYS A 92 -4.87 -15.70 6.32
CA LYS A 92 -5.97 -16.34 5.56
C LYS A 92 -7.34 -15.94 6.07
N ASP A 93 -7.46 -15.67 7.36
CA ASP A 93 -8.73 -15.29 7.95
C ASP A 93 -9.13 -13.83 7.67
N ASN A 94 -8.24 -13.06 7.07
CA ASN A 94 -8.54 -11.68 6.70
C ASN A 94 -9.07 -11.62 5.27
N ASP A 95 -10.28 -12.15 5.07
CA ASP A 95 -10.88 -12.31 3.74
C ASP A 95 -10.97 -11.01 2.96
N ARG A 96 -11.30 -9.93 3.63
CA ARG A 96 -11.47 -8.63 2.98
C ARG A 96 -10.17 -8.15 2.38
N ILE A 97 -9.08 -8.28 3.11
CA ILE A 97 -7.75 -7.83 2.66
C ILE A 97 -7.23 -8.77 1.57
N VAL A 98 -7.42 -10.07 1.74
CA VAL A 98 -7.05 -11.06 0.71
C VAL A 98 -7.75 -10.73 -0.60
N THR A 99 -9.05 -10.49 -0.54
CA THR A 99 -9.84 -10.15 -1.73
C THR A 99 -9.36 -8.86 -2.37
N PHE A 100 -9.07 -7.87 -1.55
CA PHE A 100 -8.56 -6.59 -2.05
C PHE A 100 -7.27 -6.77 -2.84
N HIS A 101 -6.30 -7.49 -2.28
CA HIS A 101 -5.01 -7.66 -2.95
C HIS A 101 -5.14 -8.46 -4.25
N LYS A 102 -6.01 -9.47 -4.27
CA LYS A 102 -6.28 -10.23 -5.49
C LYS A 102 -6.87 -9.33 -6.58
N LYS A 103 -7.84 -8.53 -6.22
CA LYS A 103 -8.47 -7.60 -7.17
C LYS A 103 -7.49 -6.55 -7.66
N PHE A 104 -6.53 -6.19 -6.82
CA PHE A 104 -5.51 -5.22 -7.15
C PHE A 104 -4.41 -5.79 -8.06
N GLY A 105 -4.44 -7.08 -8.32
CA GLY A 105 -3.52 -7.71 -9.26
C GLY A 105 -2.42 -8.55 -8.63
N ALA A 106 -2.35 -8.63 -7.32
CA ALA A 106 -1.37 -9.45 -6.65
C ALA A 106 -1.74 -10.93 -6.78
N LYS A 107 -0.73 -11.78 -6.87
CA LYS A 107 -0.90 -13.22 -7.00
C LYS A 107 -0.40 -13.94 -5.77
N ILE A 108 -1.11 -14.98 -5.37
CA ILE A 108 -0.66 -15.86 -4.30
C ILE A 108 0.38 -16.80 -4.90
N ILE A 109 1.59 -16.74 -4.36
CA ILE A 109 2.68 -17.57 -4.84
C ILE A 109 2.98 -18.75 -3.91
N LYS A 110 2.47 -18.67 -2.68
CA LYS A 110 2.75 -19.67 -1.67
C LYS A 110 1.77 -19.50 -0.53
N GLU A 111 1.57 -20.53 0.27
CA GLU A 111 0.75 -20.44 1.48
C GLU A 111 1.24 -21.40 2.55
N ASP A 112 0.94 -21.08 3.78
CA ASP A 112 1.13 -22.00 4.90
C ASP A 112 -0.19 -22.12 5.66
N VAL A 113 -0.16 -22.63 6.88
CA VAL A 113 -1.38 -22.82 7.67
C VAL A 113 -2.12 -21.52 7.91
N ASP A 114 -1.40 -20.44 8.14
CA ASP A 114 -1.98 -19.18 8.59
C ASP A 114 -2.01 -18.08 7.56
N ASN A 115 -1.14 -18.12 6.57
CA ASN A 115 -0.94 -16.99 5.68
C ASN A 115 -0.93 -17.35 4.21
N PHE A 116 -1.37 -16.39 3.37
CA PHE A 116 -1.08 -16.37 1.94
C PHE A 116 0.11 -15.45 1.70
N TYR A 117 1.01 -15.88 0.83
CA TYR A 117 2.16 -15.06 0.41
C TYR A 117 1.91 -14.54 -0.98
N PHE A 118 1.94 -13.23 -1.12
CA PHE A 118 1.59 -12.54 -2.35
C PHE A 118 2.82 -11.98 -3.04
N ASN A 119 2.70 -11.84 -4.34
CA ASN A 119 3.66 -11.09 -5.15
C ASN A 119 2.89 -10.23 -6.14
N ILE A 120 3.34 -9.01 -6.35
CA ILE A 120 2.82 -8.15 -7.40
C ILE A 120 4.00 -7.51 -8.12
N SER A 121 3.99 -7.58 -9.46
CA SER A 121 5.01 -6.94 -10.26
C SER A 121 4.61 -5.50 -10.57
N LYS A 122 5.59 -4.70 -10.97
CA LYS A 122 5.33 -3.33 -11.43
C LYS A 122 4.32 -3.32 -12.57
N GLN A 123 4.43 -4.27 -13.50
CA GLN A 123 3.49 -4.37 -14.62
C GLN A 123 2.08 -4.68 -14.15
N GLU A 124 1.94 -5.58 -13.20
CA GLU A 124 0.64 -5.91 -12.63
C GLU A 124 0.03 -4.72 -11.92
N TYR A 125 0.86 -3.95 -11.21
CA TYR A 125 0.41 -2.73 -10.59
C TYR A 125 -0.07 -1.72 -11.65
N GLU A 126 0.66 -1.58 -12.75
CA GLU A 126 0.28 -0.63 -13.80
C GLU A 126 -1.08 -0.95 -14.40
N ILE A 127 -1.40 -2.23 -14.52
CA ILE A 127 -2.72 -2.65 -14.99
C ILE A 127 -3.80 -2.28 -13.96
N ALA A 128 -3.55 -2.56 -12.69
CA ALA A 128 -4.48 -2.24 -11.61
C ALA A 128 -4.68 -0.73 -11.50
N LYS A 129 -3.63 0.03 -11.69
CA LYS A 129 -3.65 1.48 -11.61
C LYS A 129 -4.70 2.10 -12.52
N GLU A 130 -4.89 1.54 -13.72
CA GLU A 130 -5.90 2.06 -14.65
C GLU A 130 -7.31 1.98 -14.06
N LYS A 131 -7.59 0.94 -13.27
CA LYS A 131 -8.89 0.79 -12.62
C LYS A 131 -9.07 1.75 -11.45
N TYR A 132 -7.99 2.04 -10.74
CA TYR A 132 -8.06 2.76 -9.48
C TYR A 132 -7.45 4.15 -9.52
N LYS A 133 -7.08 4.64 -10.69
CA LYS A 133 -6.38 5.92 -10.79
C LYS A 133 -7.16 7.11 -10.26
N LYS A 134 -8.46 6.98 -10.11
CA LYS A 134 -9.27 8.04 -9.49
C LYS A 134 -8.91 8.30 -8.03
N TYR A 135 -8.17 7.38 -7.41
CA TYR A 135 -7.72 7.52 -6.04
C TYR A 135 -6.33 8.14 -5.92
N LEU A 136 -5.69 8.45 -7.02
CA LEU A 136 -4.38 9.12 -7.00
C LEU A 136 -4.51 10.67 -6.94
#